data_00b03845f2f95e684cb6a1da53652912
#
_entry.id   00b03845f2f95e684cb6a1da53652912
#
_cell.length_a   1.000
_cell.length_b   1.000
_cell.length_c   1.000
_cell.angle_alpha   90.00
_cell.angle_beta   90.00
_cell.angle_gamma   90.00
#
_symmetry.space_group_name_H-M   'P 1'
#
loop_
_entity.id
_entity.type
_entity.pdbx_description
1 polymer ?
#
loop_
_entity_poly.entity_id
_entity_poly.type
_entity_poly.pdbx_seq_one_letter_code
_entity_poly.pdbx_strand_id
1 'polypeptide(L)'
;MDEIIVQNRWLKMTTIGSELPTLRHCFATRISSYSSSNSSFSHKNLKIPTKFRPTTVKFSAKAAPCTIPNSAITPTSDNHGKFNSCRRRGLVFLSVALPFLFPLQQYVKGFTVEAEEVGTPDYRLIKEEIRKVLSKGKAAGVLRLVFHDAGTFELRENSGGMNGSITYELERPENKGLKKSLKVISKAKDVLDEMLSVSWADMIAVAGAEAVSICGGPEIPVRLGRLDSQTPDPEGRLPEESLDAPRLKQCFQIKGFSTQELVALSGAHTLGSKGFGSPFVFDNSYYKILLEKPWMSSAGMSSMIGLPSDRALVEDDECLRWIRNYANDQDLFFEDFKNVYIKLVDSGARWKAI
;
A
#
# COMPACT_ATOMS: atom_id res chain seq x y z
N MET A 1 30.67 25.18 -53.83
CA MET A 1 30.95 23.91 -54.49
C MET A 1 30.66 22.83 -53.47
N ASP A 2 29.63 21.99 -53.47
CA ASP A 2 28.48 21.83 -54.37
C ASP A 2 27.27 21.39 -53.54
N GLU A 3 26.16 21.99 -53.86
CA GLU A 3 24.78 21.50 -53.58
C GLU A 3 24.61 20.09 -54.12
N ILE A 4 23.80 19.25 -53.47
CA ILE A 4 22.83 18.41 -54.18
C ILE A 4 21.60 18.23 -53.31
N ILE A 5 20.52 18.79 -53.78
CA ILE A 5 19.10 18.65 -53.55
C ILE A 5 18.64 17.25 -54.02
N VAL A 6 17.81 16.53 -53.27
CA VAL A 6 16.84 15.60 -53.83
C VAL A 6 15.51 15.64 -53.07
N GLN A 7 14.62 16.27 -53.65
CA GLN A 7 13.19 16.37 -53.78
C GLN A 7 12.38 15.08 -53.54
N ASN A 8 11.27 15.32 -52.88
CA ASN A 8 9.89 14.78 -52.97
C ASN A 8 9.60 13.77 -54.07
N ARG A 9 8.89 12.70 -53.66
CA ARG A 9 7.98 12.00 -54.56
C ARG A 9 6.68 11.60 -53.86
N TRP A 10 5.67 12.44 -54.04
CA TRP A 10 4.24 12.09 -54.00
C TRP A 10 3.89 11.31 -55.26
N LEU A 11 3.15 10.21 -55.09
CA LEU A 11 2.35 9.67 -56.20
C LEU A 11 1.02 9.18 -55.63
N LYS A 12 0.00 9.93 -56.03
CA LYS A 12 -1.41 9.54 -56.04
C LYS A 12 -1.57 8.34 -57.01
N MET A 13 -2.44 7.40 -56.62
CA MET A 13 -3.19 6.65 -57.64
C MET A 13 -4.65 6.57 -57.23
N THR A 14 -5.44 7.10 -58.12
CA THR A 14 -6.87 7.23 -58.16
C THR A 14 -7.55 5.90 -58.54
N THR A 15 -8.66 5.59 -57.91
CA THR A 15 -9.97 5.11 -58.37
C THR A 15 -10.07 4.26 -59.63
N ILE A 16 -10.62 3.06 -59.50
CA ILE A 16 -11.61 2.39 -60.41
C ILE A 16 -12.39 1.44 -59.49
N GLY A 17 -13.56 1.43 -59.38
CA GLY A 17 -14.90 1.45 -59.70
C GLY A 17 -15.46 0.07 -60.12
N SER A 18 -16.72 -0.21 -59.67
CA SER A 18 -17.68 -1.23 -60.09
C SER A 18 -17.43 -2.66 -59.51
N GLU A 19 -18.33 -3.38 -59.01
CA GLU A 19 -19.75 -3.65 -59.07
C GLU A 19 -20.13 -4.70 -58.01
N LEU A 20 -21.25 -4.53 -57.36
CA LEU A 20 -21.96 -5.58 -56.60
C LEU A 20 -22.52 -6.66 -57.59
N PRO A 21 -22.71 -7.88 -57.10
CA PRO A 21 -24.09 -8.36 -57.11
C PRO A 21 -24.59 -8.89 -55.76
N THR A 22 -25.78 -8.47 -55.50
CA THR A 22 -26.77 -9.02 -54.59
C THR A 22 -27.02 -10.51 -54.79
N LEU A 23 -27.01 -11.28 -53.70
CA LEU A 23 -27.77 -12.52 -53.63
C LEU A 23 -28.44 -12.61 -52.24
N ARG A 24 -29.77 -12.33 -52.26
CA ARG A 24 -30.74 -12.79 -51.27
C ARG A 24 -30.97 -14.29 -51.50
N HIS A 25 -31.02 -15.04 -50.40
CA HIS A 25 -31.97 -16.13 -50.11
C HIS A 25 -31.66 -16.66 -48.73
N CYS A 26 -32.53 -16.41 -47.78
CA CYS A 26 -33.60 -17.27 -47.26
C CYS A 26 -33.16 -18.67 -46.83
N PHE A 27 -33.25 -18.91 -45.53
CA PHE A 27 -33.92 -20.03 -44.86
C PHE A 27 -33.80 -19.72 -43.33
N ALA A 28 -34.76 -19.30 -42.68
CA ALA A 28 -35.99 -19.87 -42.12
C ALA A 28 -35.74 -21.11 -41.25
N THR A 29 -36.00 -20.88 -39.94
CA THR A 29 -36.61 -21.78 -38.93
C THR A 29 -35.99 -23.13 -38.63
N ARG A 30 -35.51 -23.25 -37.37
CA ARG A 30 -35.96 -24.35 -36.51
C ARG A 30 -35.95 -23.96 -35.05
N ILE A 31 -37.07 -23.61 -34.52
CA ILE A 31 -37.44 -23.68 -33.14
C ILE A 31 -37.61 -25.18 -32.84
N SER A 32 -36.84 -25.70 -31.87
CA SER A 32 -37.07 -26.97 -31.27
C SER A 32 -37.35 -26.76 -29.79
N SER A 33 -38.60 -26.76 -29.48
CA SER A 33 -39.18 -26.92 -28.16
C SER A 33 -38.81 -28.32 -27.62
N TYR A 34 -38.13 -28.39 -26.49
CA TYR A 34 -38.06 -29.60 -25.70
C TYR A 34 -38.93 -29.41 -24.44
N SER A 35 -39.99 -30.14 -24.46
CA SER A 35 -40.99 -30.32 -23.38
C SER A 35 -40.38 -31.03 -22.21
N SER A 36 -40.79 -30.57 -21.04
CA SER A 36 -40.67 -31.20 -19.75
C SER A 36 -41.15 -32.65 -19.76
N SER A 37 -40.30 -33.56 -19.28
CA SER A 37 -40.73 -34.86 -18.81
C SER A 37 -40.45 -34.98 -17.31
N ASN A 38 -41.52 -34.90 -16.54
CA ASN A 38 -41.60 -35.32 -15.15
C ASN A 38 -41.26 -36.81 -15.03
N SER A 39 -40.20 -37.13 -14.30
CA SER A 39 -40.01 -38.46 -13.75
C SER A 39 -39.93 -38.35 -12.24
N SER A 40 -41.02 -38.77 -11.62
CA SER A 40 -41.14 -39.04 -10.19
C SER A 40 -40.17 -40.13 -9.78
N PHE A 41 -39.21 -39.84 -8.91
CA PHE A 41 -38.43 -40.85 -8.21
C PHE A 41 -38.88 -40.91 -6.74
N SER A 42 -39.35 -42.11 -6.44
CA SER A 42 -39.80 -42.64 -5.18
C SER A 42 -38.82 -42.49 -4.04
N HIS A 43 -39.28 -41.96 -2.92
CA HIS A 43 -38.61 -41.95 -1.63
C HIS A 43 -38.30 -43.40 -1.16
N LYS A 44 -37.02 -43.76 -1.12
CA LYS A 44 -36.57 -44.86 -0.28
C LYS A 44 -35.90 -44.28 0.97
N ASN A 45 -36.57 -44.51 2.08
CA ASN A 45 -36.13 -44.25 3.43
C ASN A 45 -34.79 -44.95 3.72
N LEU A 46 -33.70 -44.20 3.88
CA LEU A 46 -32.48 -44.67 4.52
C LEU A 46 -32.52 -44.24 5.99
N LYS A 47 -32.70 -45.22 6.87
CA LYS A 47 -32.58 -45.06 8.32
C LYS A 47 -31.14 -44.80 8.70
N ILE A 48 -30.86 -43.63 9.26
CA ILE A 48 -29.57 -43.30 9.90
C ILE A 48 -29.62 -43.82 11.34
N PRO A 49 -28.67 -44.59 11.83
CA PRO A 49 -28.64 -45.03 13.23
C PRO A 49 -28.09 -43.87 14.10
N THR A 50 -28.96 -43.34 14.92
CA THR A 50 -28.63 -42.48 16.04
C THR A 50 -28.08 -43.29 17.19
N LYS A 51 -26.78 -43.23 17.45
CA LYS A 51 -26.18 -43.45 18.78
C LYS A 51 -24.73 -42.97 18.78
N PHE A 52 -24.52 -41.70 19.10
CA PHE A 52 -23.25 -41.26 19.68
C PHE A 52 -23.48 -40.86 21.14
N ARG A 53 -22.89 -41.66 22.03
CA ARG A 53 -22.76 -41.34 23.47
C ARG A 53 -21.68 -40.28 23.62
N PRO A 54 -21.89 -39.19 24.37
CA PRO A 54 -20.80 -38.29 24.75
C PRO A 54 -19.96 -38.93 25.87
N THR A 55 -18.70 -39.18 25.60
CA THR A 55 -17.72 -39.57 26.60
C THR A 55 -17.18 -38.29 27.27
N THR A 56 -17.67 -38.05 28.47
CA THR A 56 -17.12 -37.00 29.35
C THR A 56 -15.78 -37.46 29.91
N VAL A 57 -14.69 -36.86 29.43
CA VAL A 57 -13.37 -37.00 30.03
C VAL A 57 -13.27 -35.98 31.17
N LYS A 58 -13.31 -36.48 32.41
CA LYS A 58 -13.01 -35.66 33.60
C LYS A 58 -11.52 -35.52 33.73
N PHE A 59 -10.98 -34.32 33.47
CA PHE A 59 -9.63 -33.95 33.90
C PHE A 59 -9.67 -33.54 35.37
N SER A 60 -9.06 -34.36 36.22
CA SER A 60 -8.79 -34.06 37.62
C SER A 60 -7.48 -33.25 37.68
N ALA A 61 -7.58 -31.95 37.90
CA ALA A 61 -6.42 -31.10 38.22
C ALA A 61 -6.16 -31.19 39.72
N LYS A 62 -5.09 -31.91 40.12
CA LYS A 62 -4.53 -31.80 41.44
C LYS A 62 -3.65 -30.54 41.48
N ALA A 63 -4.13 -29.52 42.22
CA ALA A 63 -3.33 -28.37 42.58
C ALA A 63 -2.40 -28.77 43.76
N ALA A 64 -1.10 -28.59 43.60
CA ALA A 64 -0.13 -28.62 44.68
C ALA A 64 0.11 -27.18 45.17
N PRO A 65 0.12 -26.93 46.47
CA PRO A 65 0.37 -25.58 47.02
C PRO A 65 1.86 -25.30 47.07
N CYS A 66 2.29 -24.23 46.41
CA CYS A 66 3.61 -23.63 46.60
C CYS A 66 3.57 -22.75 47.86
N THR A 67 4.24 -23.18 48.90
CA THR A 67 4.53 -22.44 50.11
C THR A 67 5.63 -21.41 49.87
N ILE A 68 5.31 -20.13 50.12
CA ILE A 68 6.27 -19.02 50.19
C ILE A 68 6.83 -18.96 51.63
N PRO A 69 8.13 -18.92 51.87
CA PRO A 69 8.64 -18.66 53.23
C PRO A 69 8.62 -17.17 53.50
N ASN A 70 7.82 -16.75 54.48
CA ASN A 70 7.90 -15.47 55.14
C ASN A 70 9.18 -15.42 56.00
N SER A 71 10.09 -14.50 55.72
CA SER A 71 11.09 -14.06 56.65
C SER A 71 10.74 -12.65 57.11
N ALA A 72 10.16 -12.60 58.31
CA ALA A 72 9.98 -11.39 59.08
C ALA A 72 11.35 -10.89 59.60
N ILE A 73 11.67 -9.63 59.34
CA ILE A 73 12.69 -8.90 60.10
C ILE A 73 12.04 -7.69 60.73
N THR A 74 12.00 -7.73 62.05
CA THR A 74 11.54 -6.70 62.97
C THR A 74 12.51 -5.50 62.99
N PRO A 75 12.03 -4.29 63.28
CA PRO A 75 12.85 -3.10 63.37
C PRO A 75 13.48 -2.96 64.76
N THR A 76 14.78 -2.65 64.83
CA THR A 76 15.40 -2.12 66.01
C THR A 76 15.77 -0.66 65.83
N SER A 77 15.34 0.08 66.80
CA SER A 77 15.51 1.51 67.05
C SER A 77 16.95 1.92 67.40
N ASP A 78 17.16 3.21 67.16
CA ASP A 78 18.06 4.12 67.90
C ASP A 78 19.57 4.10 67.56
N ASN A 79 20.03 5.19 66.92
CA ASN A 79 20.90 6.10 67.66
C ASN A 79 21.12 7.46 66.97
N HIS A 80 20.96 8.49 67.77
CA HIS A 80 21.35 9.88 67.61
C HIS A 80 22.82 10.05 67.24
N GLY A 81 23.12 10.91 66.29
CA GLY A 81 24.48 11.38 66.02
C GLY A 81 24.49 12.71 65.28
N LYS A 82 24.46 13.73 66.00
CA LYS A 82 24.87 15.15 65.84
C LYS A 82 25.47 15.61 64.52
N PHE A 83 24.90 16.74 64.10
CA PHE A 83 25.47 17.85 63.32
C PHE A 83 26.98 18.02 63.45
N ASN A 84 27.62 18.21 62.24
CA ASN A 84 28.66 19.22 62.17
C ASN A 84 28.70 19.84 60.78
N SER A 85 28.41 21.12 60.74
CA SER A 85 28.64 22.11 59.71
C SER A 85 30.13 22.16 59.36
N CYS A 86 30.43 22.06 58.05
CA CYS A 86 31.68 22.59 57.52
C CYS A 86 31.45 23.37 56.24
N ARG A 87 31.58 24.64 56.40
CA ARG A 87 31.53 25.72 55.43
C ARG A 87 32.82 25.74 54.56
N ARG A 88 32.63 26.05 53.28
CA ARG A 88 33.56 26.75 52.40
C ARG A 88 34.81 26.01 51.95
N ARG A 89 34.83 25.73 50.65
CA ARG A 89 35.93 26.04 49.70
C ARG A 89 35.75 25.13 48.46
N GLY A 90 35.60 25.75 47.30
CA GLY A 90 35.62 24.97 46.05
C GLY A 90 34.88 25.59 44.87
N LEU A 91 34.89 26.88 44.74
CA LEU A 91 34.44 27.62 43.54
C LEU A 91 35.66 28.21 42.84
N VAL A 92 36.47 27.40 42.16
CA VAL A 92 37.55 27.89 41.28
C VAL A 92 38.01 26.81 40.27
N PHE A 93 37.16 26.03 39.66
CA PHE A 93 37.56 25.21 38.49
C PHE A 93 36.44 25.07 37.46
N LEU A 94 35.89 26.18 37.00
CA LEU A 94 34.89 26.11 35.92
C LEU A 94 35.08 27.20 34.84
N SER A 95 36.32 27.64 34.62
CA SER A 95 36.55 28.69 33.61
C SER A 95 37.62 28.37 32.58
N VAL A 96 38.11 27.12 32.42
CA VAL A 96 39.13 26.76 31.44
C VAL A 96 38.69 25.74 30.40
N ALA A 97 37.47 25.15 30.51
CA ALA A 97 37.02 24.13 29.57
C ALA A 97 36.06 24.61 28.44
N LEU A 98 35.79 25.92 28.35
CA LEU A 98 34.84 26.46 27.35
C LEU A 98 35.40 26.89 25.99
N PRO A 99 36.70 27.02 25.73
CA PRO A 99 37.13 27.37 24.36
C PRO A 99 37.32 26.18 23.42
N PHE A 100 37.18 24.91 23.87
CA PHE A 100 37.44 23.76 22.98
C PHE A 100 36.17 23.10 22.41
N LEU A 101 34.95 23.58 22.74
CA LEU A 101 33.69 23.04 22.19
C LEU A 101 33.14 23.83 21.00
N PHE A 102 33.78 24.95 20.61
CA PHE A 102 33.30 25.76 19.49
C PHE A 102 33.74 25.36 18.07
N PRO A 103 34.76 24.54 17.82
CA PRO A 103 35.05 24.16 16.45
C PRO A 103 34.33 22.90 15.97
N LEU A 104 33.62 22.14 16.84
CA LEU A 104 32.94 20.92 16.36
C LEU A 104 31.57 21.19 15.70
N GLN A 105 31.02 22.37 15.90
CA GLN A 105 29.71 22.76 15.32
C GLN A 105 29.80 23.27 13.88
N GLN A 106 31.00 23.54 13.39
CA GLN A 106 31.24 23.94 11.96
C GLN A 106 31.58 22.75 11.05
N TYR A 107 31.91 21.57 11.61
CA TYR A 107 32.23 20.39 10.78
C TYR A 107 31.04 19.51 10.47
N VAL A 108 29.86 19.77 11.04
CA VAL A 108 28.60 19.01 10.75
C VAL A 108 27.74 19.70 9.67
N LYS A 109 28.15 20.83 9.14
CA LYS A 109 27.46 21.52 8.03
C LYS A 109 27.77 20.99 6.62
N GLY A 110 28.34 19.81 6.50
CA GLY A 110 28.88 19.31 5.26
C GLY A 110 28.17 18.11 4.62
N PHE A 111 26.95 17.71 5.02
CA PHE A 111 26.15 16.71 4.30
C PHE A 111 24.66 16.82 4.62
N THR A 112 24.09 18.00 4.58
CA THR A 112 22.67 18.10 4.32
C THR A 112 22.53 18.08 2.80
N VAL A 113 22.23 16.90 2.26
CA VAL A 113 21.62 16.78 0.94
C VAL A 113 20.31 17.58 1.07
N GLU A 114 20.30 18.80 0.51
CA GLU A 114 19.06 19.56 0.39
C GLU A 114 18.15 18.73 -0.50
N ALA A 115 17.20 18.02 0.15
CA ALA A 115 16.10 17.42 -0.55
C ALA A 115 15.37 18.54 -1.27
N GLU A 116 15.22 18.41 -2.58
CA GLU A 116 14.48 19.37 -3.40
C GLU A 116 13.11 19.59 -2.77
N GLU A 117 12.86 20.81 -2.28
CA GLU A 117 11.70 21.12 -1.44
C GLU A 117 10.40 20.82 -2.20
N VAL A 118 9.48 20.15 -1.49
CA VAL A 118 8.09 20.00 -1.91
C VAL A 118 7.52 21.39 -2.15
N GLY A 119 7.37 21.77 -3.43
CA GLY A 119 6.90 23.11 -3.81
C GLY A 119 7.71 23.78 -4.92
N THR A 120 8.75 23.11 -5.43
CA THR A 120 9.47 23.58 -6.63
C THR A 120 8.51 23.79 -7.80
N PRO A 121 8.85 24.68 -8.76
CA PRO A 121 8.08 24.84 -9.98
C PRO A 121 7.81 23.51 -10.70
N ASP A 122 8.82 22.62 -10.74
CA ASP A 122 8.75 21.32 -11.37
C ASP A 122 7.75 20.38 -10.69
N TYR A 123 7.73 20.32 -9.34
CA TYR A 123 6.76 19.55 -8.61
C TYR A 123 5.32 19.99 -8.88
N ARG A 124 5.08 21.31 -8.92
CA ARG A 124 3.76 21.85 -9.23
C ARG A 124 3.32 21.51 -10.65
N LEU A 125 4.22 21.64 -11.62
CA LEU A 125 3.95 21.28 -13.01
C LEU A 125 3.59 19.81 -13.15
N ILE A 126 4.34 18.91 -12.52
CA ILE A 126 4.05 17.46 -12.53
C ILE A 126 2.65 17.18 -11.94
N LYS A 127 2.31 17.79 -10.79
CA LYS A 127 0.96 17.65 -10.18
C LYS A 127 -0.13 18.12 -11.15
N GLU A 128 0.04 19.26 -11.78
CA GLU A 128 -0.94 19.83 -12.70
C GLU A 128 -1.18 18.94 -13.92
N GLU A 129 -0.13 18.42 -14.54
CA GLU A 129 -0.25 17.53 -15.69
C GLU A 129 -0.90 16.18 -15.30
N ILE A 130 -0.54 15.63 -14.15
CA ILE A 130 -1.18 14.42 -13.60
C ILE A 130 -2.67 14.68 -13.36
N ARG A 131 -3.06 15.80 -12.76
CA ARG A 131 -4.47 16.16 -12.49
C ARG A 131 -5.31 16.26 -13.76
N LYS A 132 -4.74 16.67 -14.88
CA LYS A 132 -5.47 16.76 -16.18
C LYS A 132 -5.89 15.38 -16.69
N VAL A 133 -5.12 14.33 -16.41
CA VAL A 133 -5.36 12.97 -16.92
C VAL A 133 -6.00 12.03 -15.90
N LEU A 134 -5.86 12.34 -14.61
CA LEU A 134 -6.33 11.53 -13.50
C LEU A 134 -7.76 11.90 -13.11
N SER A 135 -8.60 10.89 -12.92
CA SER A 135 -9.96 11.04 -12.40
C SER A 135 -10.17 10.11 -11.20
N LYS A 136 -11.17 10.39 -10.36
CA LYS A 136 -11.52 9.54 -9.20
C LYS A 136 -11.73 8.07 -9.59
N GLY A 137 -12.31 7.80 -10.76
CA GLY A 137 -12.51 6.42 -11.26
C GLY A 137 -11.23 5.69 -11.66
N LYS A 138 -10.11 6.40 -11.79
CA LYS A 138 -8.80 5.82 -12.10
C LYS A 138 -7.87 5.76 -10.86
N ALA A 139 -8.24 6.45 -9.79
CA ALA A 139 -7.41 6.63 -8.60
C ALA A 139 -6.99 5.30 -7.96
N ALA A 140 -7.92 4.38 -7.73
CA ALA A 140 -7.62 3.07 -7.14
C ALA A 140 -6.59 2.28 -7.97
N GLY A 141 -6.70 2.31 -9.29
CA GLY A 141 -5.75 1.63 -10.18
C GLY A 141 -4.36 2.27 -10.17
N VAL A 142 -4.30 3.59 -10.05
CA VAL A 142 -3.02 4.33 -9.94
C VAL A 142 -2.38 4.08 -8.58
N LEU A 143 -3.15 4.10 -7.50
CA LEU A 143 -2.63 3.80 -6.16
C LEU A 143 -2.12 2.34 -6.06
N ARG A 144 -2.82 1.39 -6.73
CA ARG A 144 -2.33 0.03 -6.85
C ARG A 144 -1.02 -0.05 -7.63
N LEU A 145 -0.86 0.74 -8.70
CA LEU A 145 0.39 0.80 -9.46
C LEU A 145 1.57 1.22 -8.59
N VAL A 146 1.39 2.22 -7.70
CA VAL A 146 2.41 2.63 -6.72
C VAL A 146 2.85 1.47 -5.85
N PHE A 147 1.89 0.72 -5.29
CA PHE A 147 2.20 -0.41 -4.41
C PHE A 147 2.91 -1.54 -5.15
N HIS A 148 2.56 -1.79 -6.41
CA HIS A 148 3.18 -2.85 -7.21
C HIS A 148 4.61 -2.50 -7.67
N ASP A 149 4.96 -1.22 -7.78
CA ASP A 149 6.34 -0.79 -7.98
C ASP A 149 7.10 -0.80 -6.64
N ALA A 150 6.67 0.00 -5.67
CA ALA A 150 7.37 0.18 -4.40
C ALA A 150 7.40 -1.08 -3.52
N GLY A 151 6.38 -1.92 -3.60
CA GLY A 151 6.20 -3.12 -2.77
C GLY A 151 7.16 -4.26 -3.07
N THR A 152 7.97 -4.18 -4.11
CA THR A 152 9.03 -5.14 -4.43
C THR A 152 10.26 -5.00 -3.54
N PHE A 153 10.36 -3.91 -2.75
CA PHE A 153 11.51 -3.64 -1.89
C PHE A 153 11.72 -4.73 -0.83
N GLU A 154 12.97 -5.13 -0.66
CA GLU A 154 13.45 -5.96 0.45
C GLU A 154 14.62 -5.32 1.17
N LEU A 155 14.44 -5.07 2.47
CA LEU A 155 15.39 -4.32 3.30
C LEU A 155 16.77 -5.01 3.40
N ARG A 156 16.78 -6.35 3.53
CA ARG A 156 18.04 -7.11 3.69
C ARG A 156 18.89 -7.10 2.41
N GLU A 157 18.24 -7.19 1.27
CA GLU A 157 18.89 -7.22 -0.04
C GLU A 157 19.16 -5.81 -0.57
N ASN A 158 18.49 -4.81 0.02
CA ASN A 158 18.49 -3.42 -0.44
C ASN A 158 18.25 -3.32 -1.94
N SER A 159 17.23 -4.06 -2.42
CA SER A 159 16.90 -4.16 -3.84
C SER A 159 15.39 -4.13 -4.06
N GLY A 160 14.96 -3.77 -5.27
CA GLY A 160 13.57 -3.47 -5.58
C GLY A 160 13.15 -2.09 -5.06
N GLY A 161 11.86 -1.82 -5.04
CA GLY A 161 11.29 -0.60 -4.47
C GLY A 161 10.82 0.41 -5.51
N MET A 162 10.64 1.66 -5.08
CA MET A 162 10.13 2.75 -5.94
C MET A 162 11.18 3.17 -6.96
N ASN A 163 11.29 2.42 -8.04
CA ASN A 163 12.32 2.57 -9.05
C ASN A 163 11.80 2.52 -10.51
N GLY A 164 10.47 2.51 -10.71
CA GLY A 164 9.85 2.49 -12.03
C GLY A 164 9.99 1.17 -12.78
N SER A 165 10.51 0.11 -12.16
CA SER A 165 10.70 -1.22 -12.79
C SER A 165 9.40 -1.84 -13.26
N ILE A 166 8.27 -1.46 -12.67
CA ILE A 166 6.92 -1.91 -13.04
C ILE A 166 6.63 -1.74 -14.54
N THR A 167 7.30 -0.81 -15.21
CA THR A 167 7.17 -0.62 -16.67
C THR A 167 7.62 -1.84 -17.48
N TYR A 168 8.52 -2.66 -16.92
CA TYR A 168 9.01 -3.93 -17.49
C TYR A 168 8.22 -5.16 -17.02
N GLU A 169 7.30 -5.00 -16.06
CA GLU A 169 6.67 -6.10 -15.32
C GLU A 169 5.17 -6.24 -15.58
N LEU A 170 4.61 -5.45 -16.50
CA LEU A 170 3.16 -5.37 -16.75
C LEU A 170 2.51 -6.67 -17.24
N GLU A 171 3.30 -7.59 -17.77
CA GLU A 171 2.81 -8.90 -18.25
C GLU A 171 2.81 -9.98 -17.16
N ARG A 172 3.34 -9.68 -15.95
CA ARG A 172 3.28 -10.59 -14.80
C ARG A 172 1.84 -10.76 -14.33
N PRO A 173 1.45 -11.97 -13.87
CA PRO A 173 0.07 -12.25 -13.42
C PRO A 173 -0.42 -11.31 -12.32
N GLU A 174 0.44 -10.99 -11.33
CA GLU A 174 0.14 -10.10 -10.22
C GLU A 174 -0.12 -8.65 -10.68
N ASN A 175 0.44 -8.25 -11.81
CA ASN A 175 0.32 -6.92 -12.39
C ASN A 175 -0.85 -6.78 -13.38
N LYS A 176 -1.70 -7.81 -13.46
CA LYS A 176 -2.84 -7.81 -14.37
C LYS A 176 -3.73 -6.57 -14.17
N GLY A 177 -3.95 -5.85 -15.26
CA GLY A 177 -4.79 -4.65 -15.31
C GLY A 177 -4.03 -3.33 -15.08
N LEU A 178 -2.80 -3.34 -14.55
CA LEU A 178 -2.00 -2.14 -14.28
C LEU A 178 -1.55 -1.40 -15.54
N LYS A 179 -1.48 -2.08 -16.68
CA LYS A 179 -1.22 -1.45 -17.99
C LYS A 179 -2.16 -0.28 -18.28
N LYS A 180 -3.43 -0.38 -17.84
CA LYS A 180 -4.40 0.73 -17.97
C LYS A 180 -4.03 1.92 -17.11
N SER A 181 -3.57 1.69 -15.89
CA SER A 181 -3.15 2.74 -14.95
C SER A 181 -1.88 3.43 -15.43
N LEU A 182 -0.88 2.67 -15.87
CA LEU A 182 0.34 3.23 -16.45
C LEU A 182 0.03 4.09 -17.69
N LYS A 183 -0.88 3.63 -18.58
CA LYS A 183 -1.31 4.40 -19.75
C LYS A 183 -1.99 5.72 -19.39
N VAL A 184 -2.62 5.83 -18.21
CA VAL A 184 -3.17 7.11 -17.76
C VAL A 184 -2.05 8.08 -17.43
N ILE A 185 -1.03 7.62 -16.70
CA ILE A 185 0.12 8.45 -16.29
C ILE A 185 1.02 8.79 -17.49
N SER A 186 1.18 7.88 -18.45
CA SER A 186 2.02 8.12 -19.64
C SER A 186 1.61 9.38 -20.41
N LYS A 187 0.31 9.69 -20.46
CA LYS A 187 -0.20 10.90 -21.13
C LYS A 187 0.32 12.20 -20.51
N ALA A 188 0.48 12.23 -19.19
CA ALA A 188 1.07 13.37 -18.51
C ALA A 188 2.60 13.37 -18.69
N LYS A 189 3.20 12.18 -18.66
CA LYS A 189 4.65 12.03 -18.87
C LYS A 189 5.07 12.48 -20.27
N ASP A 190 4.32 12.11 -21.30
CA ASP A 190 4.63 12.50 -22.70
C ASP A 190 4.69 14.03 -22.85
N VAL A 191 3.79 14.77 -22.16
CA VAL A 191 3.79 16.26 -22.13
C VAL A 191 4.96 16.80 -21.33
N LEU A 192 5.24 16.18 -20.17
CA LEU A 192 6.30 16.65 -19.28
C LEU A 192 7.69 16.41 -19.87
N ASP A 193 7.91 15.31 -20.57
CA ASP A 193 9.22 14.97 -21.17
C ASP A 193 9.65 15.95 -22.27
N GLU A 194 8.73 16.76 -22.82
CA GLU A 194 9.06 17.87 -23.73
C GLU A 194 9.71 19.06 -23.01
N MET A 195 9.51 19.19 -21.69
CA MET A 195 9.94 20.35 -20.90
C MET A 195 10.88 19.97 -19.75
N LEU A 196 10.70 18.77 -19.19
CA LEU A 196 11.28 18.33 -17.94
C LEU A 196 11.53 16.82 -17.98
N SER A 197 12.79 16.39 -17.78
CA SER A 197 13.08 14.95 -17.69
C SER A 197 12.64 14.38 -16.35
N VAL A 198 11.47 13.74 -16.29
CA VAL A 198 10.90 13.11 -15.10
C VAL A 198 11.05 11.60 -15.18
N SER A 199 11.51 10.96 -14.09
CA SER A 199 11.55 9.50 -14.01
C SER A 199 10.17 8.88 -13.92
N TRP A 200 10.01 7.61 -14.33
CA TRP A 200 8.77 6.85 -14.08
C TRP A 200 8.50 6.69 -12.59
N ALA A 201 9.56 6.47 -11.80
CA ALA A 201 9.46 6.36 -10.35
C ALA A 201 8.83 7.62 -9.73
N ASP A 202 9.27 8.83 -10.13
CA ASP A 202 8.68 10.08 -9.65
C ASP A 202 7.25 10.27 -10.17
N MET A 203 7.00 9.98 -11.45
CA MET A 203 5.66 10.07 -12.03
C MET A 203 4.65 9.19 -11.30
N ILE A 204 5.03 7.95 -11.00
CA ILE A 204 4.16 6.99 -10.29
C ILE A 204 3.95 7.44 -8.85
N ALA A 205 5.01 7.84 -8.15
CA ALA A 205 4.93 8.29 -6.76
C ALA A 205 4.03 9.53 -6.60
N VAL A 206 4.20 10.54 -7.45
CA VAL A 206 3.35 11.75 -7.42
C VAL A 206 1.92 11.43 -7.84
N ALA A 207 1.72 10.57 -8.86
CA ALA A 207 0.38 10.21 -9.32
C ALA A 207 -0.43 9.47 -8.24
N GLY A 208 0.20 8.64 -7.41
CA GLY A 208 -0.48 8.00 -6.29
C GLY A 208 -0.87 8.98 -5.19
N ALA A 209 0.00 9.93 -4.84
CA ALA A 209 -0.31 11.00 -3.90
C ALA A 209 -1.51 11.85 -4.40
N GLU A 210 -1.52 12.20 -5.69
CA GLU A 210 -2.62 12.92 -6.30
C GLU A 210 -3.91 12.08 -6.38
N ALA A 211 -3.80 10.76 -6.57
CA ALA A 211 -4.96 9.85 -6.53
C ALA A 211 -5.66 9.87 -5.16
N VAL A 212 -4.90 9.92 -4.08
CA VAL A 212 -5.44 10.07 -2.72
C VAL A 212 -6.09 11.43 -2.55
N SER A 213 -5.40 12.50 -2.91
CA SER A 213 -5.86 13.89 -2.75
C SER A 213 -7.17 14.17 -3.51
N ILE A 214 -7.27 13.79 -4.79
CA ILE A 214 -8.50 14.03 -5.58
C ILE A 214 -9.70 13.24 -5.08
N CYS A 215 -9.46 12.16 -4.33
CA CYS A 215 -10.51 11.35 -3.69
C CYS A 215 -10.89 11.86 -2.29
N GLY A 216 -10.32 12.93 -1.81
CA GLY A 216 -10.64 13.56 -0.52
C GLY A 216 -9.75 13.11 0.63
N GLY A 217 -8.68 12.37 0.36
CA GLY A 217 -7.65 12.03 1.33
C GLY A 217 -6.65 13.17 1.57
N PRO A 218 -5.63 12.94 2.40
CA PRO A 218 -4.64 13.94 2.76
C PRO A 218 -3.77 14.35 1.57
N GLU A 219 -3.25 15.56 1.59
CA GLU A 219 -2.15 15.96 0.71
C GLU A 219 -0.86 15.29 1.18
N ILE A 220 -0.19 14.61 0.25
CA ILE A 220 1.03 13.86 0.53
C ILE A 220 2.19 14.50 -0.23
N PRO A 221 3.15 15.09 0.47
CA PRO A 221 4.33 15.67 -0.15
C PRO A 221 5.27 14.56 -0.64
N VAL A 222 5.58 14.56 -1.92
CA VAL A 222 6.50 13.57 -2.53
C VAL A 222 7.76 14.27 -2.99
N ARG A 223 8.91 13.80 -2.53
CA ARG A 223 10.21 14.28 -2.99
C ARG A 223 10.48 13.78 -4.41
N LEU A 224 11.08 14.61 -5.25
CA LEU A 224 11.50 14.27 -6.60
C LEU A 224 12.98 13.87 -6.67
N GLY A 225 13.38 13.27 -7.79
CA GLY A 225 14.77 12.94 -8.08
C GLY A 225 15.08 11.44 -8.04
N ARG A 226 14.04 10.55 -8.05
CA ARG A 226 14.25 9.10 -8.17
C ARG A 226 14.82 8.75 -9.53
N LEU A 227 15.69 7.74 -9.55
CA LEU A 227 16.23 7.14 -10.77
C LEU A 227 15.46 5.88 -11.14
N ASP A 228 15.16 5.75 -12.43
CA ASP A 228 14.51 4.57 -12.95
C ASP A 228 15.47 3.36 -13.03
N SER A 229 14.94 2.18 -12.73
CA SER A 229 15.59 0.90 -13.03
C SER A 229 15.59 0.66 -14.53
N GLN A 230 16.63 -0.04 -15.01
CA GLN A 230 16.73 -0.47 -16.40
C GLN A 230 16.32 -1.94 -16.58
N THR A 231 15.94 -2.60 -15.50
CA THR A 231 15.58 -4.02 -15.47
C THR A 231 14.39 -4.25 -14.55
N PRO A 232 13.60 -5.30 -14.78
CA PRO A 232 12.53 -5.66 -13.86
C PRO A 232 13.08 -6.06 -12.49
N ASP A 233 12.31 -5.82 -11.44
CA ASP A 233 12.59 -6.31 -10.11
C ASP A 233 12.34 -7.83 -10.00
N PRO A 234 12.89 -8.53 -8.98
CA PRO A 234 12.63 -9.93 -8.75
C PRO A 234 11.13 -10.23 -8.54
N GLU A 235 10.69 -11.37 -9.08
CA GLU A 235 9.31 -11.85 -8.93
C GLU A 235 9.03 -12.38 -7.51
N GLY A 236 7.74 -12.45 -7.15
CA GLY A 236 7.28 -13.09 -5.90
C GLY A 236 7.48 -12.26 -4.65
N ARG A 237 7.80 -10.97 -4.77
CA ARG A 237 8.02 -10.08 -3.62
C ARG A 237 6.76 -9.39 -3.12
N LEU A 238 5.72 -9.33 -3.92
CA LEU A 238 4.44 -8.77 -3.49
C LEU A 238 3.67 -9.74 -2.61
N PRO A 239 2.96 -9.27 -1.58
CA PRO A 239 2.11 -10.12 -0.75
C PRO A 239 0.92 -10.66 -1.55
N GLU A 240 0.63 -11.96 -1.38
CA GLU A 240 -0.56 -12.56 -1.97
C GLU A 240 -1.84 -12.09 -1.25
N GLU A 241 -2.91 -11.93 -2.03
CA GLU A 241 -4.23 -11.50 -1.52
C GLU A 241 -4.87 -12.50 -0.53
N SER A 242 -4.34 -13.72 -0.44
CA SER A 242 -4.84 -14.83 0.40
C SER A 242 -4.13 -14.99 1.73
N LEU A 243 -3.09 -14.19 2.01
CA LEU A 243 -2.28 -14.32 3.22
C LEU A 243 -3.09 -14.05 4.50
N ASP A 244 -2.79 -14.84 5.53
CA ASP A 244 -3.23 -14.59 6.89
C ASP A 244 -2.44 -13.43 7.54
N ALA A 245 -2.91 -12.90 8.65
CA ALA A 245 -2.29 -11.76 9.31
C ALA A 245 -0.82 -11.99 9.74
N PRO A 246 -0.43 -13.14 10.32
CA PRO A 246 0.96 -13.39 10.66
C PRO A 246 1.91 -13.33 9.45
N ARG A 247 1.50 -13.92 8.31
CA ARG A 247 2.29 -13.90 7.09
C ARG A 247 2.35 -12.52 6.45
N LEU A 248 1.24 -11.77 6.47
CA LEU A 248 1.21 -10.37 6.03
C LEU A 248 2.16 -9.52 6.87
N LYS A 249 2.11 -9.62 8.20
CA LYS A 249 3.04 -8.91 9.11
C LYS A 249 4.48 -9.26 8.79
N GLN A 250 4.80 -10.52 8.58
CA GLN A 250 6.15 -10.97 8.20
C GLN A 250 6.57 -10.36 6.85
N CYS A 251 5.69 -10.39 5.84
CA CYS A 251 5.97 -9.84 4.52
C CYS A 251 6.26 -8.32 4.58
N PHE A 252 5.48 -7.56 5.35
CA PHE A 252 5.70 -6.14 5.53
C PHE A 252 6.93 -5.83 6.39
N GLN A 253 7.23 -6.66 7.39
CA GLN A 253 8.42 -6.52 8.24
C GLN A 253 9.73 -6.72 7.45
N ILE A 254 9.77 -7.65 6.49
CA ILE A 254 10.92 -7.84 5.59
C ILE A 254 11.18 -6.59 4.76
N LYS A 255 10.14 -5.83 4.45
CA LYS A 255 10.18 -4.55 3.74
C LYS A 255 10.46 -3.35 4.65
N GLY A 256 10.57 -3.58 5.97
CA GLY A 256 10.84 -2.53 6.97
C GLY A 256 9.60 -1.83 7.50
N PHE A 257 8.39 -2.38 7.29
CA PHE A 257 7.14 -1.79 7.79
C PHE A 257 6.69 -2.47 9.09
N SER A 258 6.18 -1.67 10.02
CA SER A 258 5.55 -2.14 11.26
C SER A 258 4.12 -2.64 11.02
N THR A 259 3.51 -3.27 12.04
CA THR A 259 2.09 -3.67 12.01
C THR A 259 1.16 -2.45 11.84
N GLN A 260 1.45 -1.33 12.51
CA GLN A 260 0.70 -0.09 12.34
C GLN A 260 0.73 0.38 10.89
N GLU A 261 1.91 0.41 10.30
CA GLU A 261 2.13 0.84 8.92
C GLU A 261 1.47 -0.11 7.90
N LEU A 262 1.49 -1.42 8.15
CA LEU A 262 0.73 -2.40 7.36
C LEU A 262 -0.77 -2.07 7.38
N VAL A 263 -1.34 -1.86 8.57
CA VAL A 263 -2.77 -1.57 8.71
C VAL A 263 -3.11 -0.22 8.07
N ALA A 264 -2.27 0.80 8.25
CA ALA A 264 -2.47 2.11 7.61
C ALA A 264 -2.46 2.01 6.06
N LEU A 265 -1.48 1.31 5.47
CA LEU A 265 -1.41 1.10 4.01
C LEU A 265 -2.60 0.31 3.48
N SER A 266 -3.10 -0.67 4.24
CA SER A 266 -4.29 -1.45 3.86
C SER A 266 -5.54 -0.57 3.71
N GLY A 267 -5.59 0.58 4.37
CA GLY A 267 -6.64 1.59 4.22
C GLY A 267 -6.79 2.14 2.79
N ALA A 268 -5.79 1.97 1.93
CA ALA A 268 -5.90 2.26 0.49
C ALA A 268 -7.06 1.51 -0.18
N HIS A 269 -7.48 0.37 0.37
CA HIS A 269 -8.58 -0.44 -0.12
C HIS A 269 -9.97 0.20 0.08
N THR A 270 -10.07 1.35 0.75
CA THR A 270 -11.28 2.18 0.73
C THR A 270 -11.62 2.63 -0.70
N LEU A 271 -10.59 2.79 -1.56
CA LEU A 271 -10.78 3.09 -2.98
C LEU A 271 -11.00 1.83 -3.81
N GLY A 272 -11.91 1.92 -4.79
CA GLY A 272 -12.16 0.87 -5.76
C GLY A 272 -13.32 -0.05 -5.40
N SER A 273 -13.38 -1.24 -6.03
CA SER A 273 -14.56 -2.09 -6.06
C SER A 273 -14.59 -3.21 -5.01
N LYS A 274 -13.82 -3.11 -3.93
CA LYS A 274 -13.76 -4.16 -2.90
C LYS A 274 -14.91 -4.10 -1.87
N GLY A 275 -15.78 -3.10 -1.95
CA GLY A 275 -17.00 -2.99 -1.14
C GLY A 275 -16.84 -2.17 0.15
N PHE A 276 -15.76 -1.46 0.30
CA PHE A 276 -15.50 -0.59 1.46
C PHE A 276 -16.02 0.83 1.26
N GLY A 277 -17.35 0.98 1.19
CA GLY A 277 -17.98 2.30 1.03
C GLY A 277 -17.99 2.80 -0.41
N SER A 278 -17.75 4.10 -0.60
CA SER A 278 -17.70 4.72 -1.92
C SER A 278 -16.38 4.43 -2.63
N PRO A 279 -16.38 3.87 -3.85
CA PRO A 279 -15.15 3.53 -4.55
C PRO A 279 -14.30 4.75 -4.96
N PHE A 280 -14.81 5.97 -4.76
CA PHE A 280 -14.22 7.24 -5.22
C PHE A 280 -13.91 8.21 -4.07
N VAL A 281 -14.09 7.78 -2.83
CA VAL A 281 -13.82 8.58 -1.63
C VAL A 281 -12.75 7.90 -0.81
N PHE A 282 -11.69 8.64 -0.51
CA PHE A 282 -10.64 8.19 0.39
C PHE A 282 -11.02 8.61 1.81
N ASP A 283 -11.44 7.64 2.62
CA ASP A 283 -11.89 7.84 3.98
C ASP A 283 -11.62 6.60 4.85
N ASN A 284 -12.06 6.62 6.10
CA ASN A 284 -11.88 5.51 7.01
C ASN A 284 -12.98 4.43 6.95
N SER A 285 -13.82 4.43 5.91
CA SER A 285 -14.89 3.43 5.73
C SER A 285 -14.35 2.00 5.64
N TYR A 286 -13.13 1.81 5.10
CA TYR A 286 -12.43 0.53 5.10
C TYR A 286 -12.42 -0.10 6.50
N TYR A 287 -11.96 0.63 7.50
CA TYR A 287 -11.84 0.12 8.87
C TYR A 287 -13.20 -0.07 9.54
N LYS A 288 -14.15 0.84 9.32
CA LYS A 288 -15.51 0.74 9.86
C LYS A 288 -16.19 -0.53 9.39
N ILE A 289 -16.14 -0.78 8.08
CA ILE A 289 -16.76 -1.95 7.45
C ILE A 289 -16.05 -3.25 7.85
N LEU A 290 -14.73 -3.25 8.03
CA LEU A 290 -14.01 -4.41 8.54
C LEU A 290 -14.48 -4.85 9.94
N LEU A 291 -14.95 -3.92 10.76
CA LEU A 291 -15.50 -4.24 12.08
C LEU A 291 -16.93 -4.77 12.04
N GLU A 292 -17.64 -4.63 10.90
CA GLU A 292 -19.02 -5.04 10.70
C GLU A 292 -19.10 -6.46 10.10
N LYS A 293 -19.08 -7.49 10.96
CA LYS A 293 -19.30 -8.90 10.54
C LYS A 293 -20.81 -9.20 10.43
N PRO A 294 -21.26 -10.09 9.52
CA PRO A 294 -20.49 -10.76 8.46
C PRO A 294 -20.25 -9.86 7.23
N TRP A 295 -19.12 -9.99 6.59
CA TRP A 295 -18.72 -9.20 5.42
C TRP A 295 -19.46 -9.60 4.14
N MET A 296 -20.79 -9.43 4.15
CA MET A 296 -21.67 -9.78 3.03
C MET A 296 -22.06 -8.52 2.24
N SER A 297 -21.88 -8.58 0.94
CA SER A 297 -22.37 -7.51 0.06
C SER A 297 -23.90 -7.45 0.08
N SER A 298 -24.46 -6.24 0.20
CA SER A 298 -25.92 -6.00 0.09
C SER A 298 -26.50 -6.36 -1.28
N ALA A 299 -25.67 -6.56 -2.30
CA ALA A 299 -26.07 -6.89 -3.67
C ALA A 299 -26.32 -8.39 -3.90
N GLY A 300 -26.35 -9.21 -2.85
CA GLY A 300 -26.68 -10.63 -2.95
C GLY A 300 -25.50 -11.58 -2.86
N MET A 301 -25.80 -12.75 -2.42
CA MET A 301 -25.05 -13.88 -1.89
C MET A 301 -23.73 -14.32 -2.52
N SER A 302 -23.11 -13.63 -3.47
CA SER A 302 -21.95 -14.20 -4.17
C SER A 302 -20.63 -13.48 -3.99
N SER A 303 -20.59 -12.29 -3.38
CA SER A 303 -19.31 -11.59 -3.16
C SER A 303 -19.15 -11.10 -1.72
N MET A 304 -18.13 -11.62 -1.06
CA MET A 304 -17.69 -11.07 0.23
C MET A 304 -16.99 -9.73 0.03
N ILE A 305 -17.21 -8.80 0.97
CA ILE A 305 -16.49 -7.53 1.01
C ILE A 305 -15.00 -7.79 1.31
N GLY A 306 -14.13 -7.07 0.64
CA GLY A 306 -12.69 -7.12 0.85
C GLY A 306 -11.99 -8.38 0.33
N LEU A 307 -10.68 -8.36 0.43
CA LEU A 307 -9.81 -9.50 0.16
C LEU A 307 -9.80 -10.47 1.36
N PRO A 308 -9.41 -11.72 1.17
CA PRO A 308 -9.12 -12.62 2.30
C PRO A 308 -8.13 -12.01 3.29
N SER A 309 -7.07 -11.38 2.77
CA SER A 309 -6.05 -10.69 3.57
C SER A 309 -6.61 -9.50 4.38
N ASP A 310 -7.55 -8.73 3.83
CA ASP A 310 -8.21 -7.65 4.58
C ASP A 310 -8.95 -8.20 5.82
N ARG A 311 -9.70 -9.28 5.60
CA ARG A 311 -10.46 -9.92 6.67
C ARG A 311 -9.58 -10.61 7.71
N ALA A 312 -8.42 -11.13 7.30
CA ALA A 312 -7.46 -11.74 8.20
C ALA A 312 -6.87 -10.75 9.21
N LEU A 313 -6.72 -9.46 8.86
CA LEU A 313 -6.22 -8.44 9.78
C LEU A 313 -7.10 -8.30 11.03
N VAL A 314 -8.41 -8.55 10.93
CA VAL A 314 -9.34 -8.42 12.07
C VAL A 314 -9.20 -9.58 13.07
N GLU A 315 -8.56 -10.68 12.66
CA GLU A 315 -8.32 -11.85 13.51
C GLU A 315 -7.00 -11.77 14.30
N ASP A 316 -6.17 -10.75 14.04
CA ASP A 316 -4.92 -10.47 14.77
C ASP A 316 -5.14 -9.32 15.75
N ASP A 317 -4.85 -9.51 17.03
CA ASP A 317 -5.14 -8.54 18.09
C ASP A 317 -4.41 -7.19 17.90
N GLU A 318 -3.18 -7.22 17.39
CA GLU A 318 -2.41 -6.00 17.15
C GLU A 318 -2.97 -5.22 15.96
N CYS A 319 -3.27 -5.90 14.85
CA CYS A 319 -3.92 -5.29 13.69
C CYS A 319 -5.31 -4.75 14.06
N LEU A 320 -6.11 -5.52 14.81
CA LEU A 320 -7.46 -5.14 15.24
C LEU A 320 -7.43 -3.86 16.11
N ARG A 321 -6.41 -3.69 16.94
CA ARG A 321 -6.24 -2.47 17.72
C ARG A 321 -6.10 -1.24 16.81
N TRP A 322 -5.27 -1.31 15.78
CA TRP A 322 -5.08 -0.22 14.82
C TRP A 322 -6.32 0.00 13.95
N ILE A 323 -6.99 -1.07 13.51
CA ILE A 323 -8.26 -0.98 12.79
C ILE A 323 -9.30 -0.21 13.59
N ARG A 324 -9.43 -0.47 14.89
CA ARG A 324 -10.35 0.27 15.78
C ARG A 324 -9.97 1.73 15.93
N ASN A 325 -8.68 2.03 16.09
CA ASN A 325 -8.20 3.41 16.18
C ASN A 325 -8.57 4.20 14.92
N TYR A 326 -8.26 3.67 13.73
CA TYR A 326 -8.55 4.34 12.47
C TYR A 326 -10.05 4.39 12.12
N ALA A 327 -10.83 3.40 12.55
CA ALA A 327 -12.28 3.44 12.41
C ALA A 327 -12.91 4.60 13.20
N ASN A 328 -12.35 4.92 14.37
CA ASN A 328 -12.85 5.96 15.25
C ASN A 328 -12.26 7.35 14.94
N ASP A 329 -11.06 7.40 14.36
CA ASP A 329 -10.32 8.63 14.12
C ASP A 329 -9.77 8.65 12.69
N GLN A 330 -10.44 9.41 11.81
CA GLN A 330 -10.04 9.55 10.41
C GLN A 330 -8.79 10.42 10.25
N ASP A 331 -8.62 11.41 11.10
CA ASP A 331 -7.48 12.32 11.01
C ASP A 331 -6.19 11.59 11.40
N LEU A 332 -6.26 10.72 12.41
CA LEU A 332 -5.16 9.80 12.75
C LEU A 332 -4.84 8.87 11.57
N PHE A 333 -5.86 8.29 10.93
CA PHE A 333 -5.65 7.47 9.74
C PHE A 333 -4.96 8.27 8.62
N PHE A 334 -5.42 9.48 8.36
CA PHE A 334 -4.86 10.31 7.29
C PHE A 334 -3.41 10.68 7.54
N GLU A 335 -3.06 11.02 8.78
CA GLU A 335 -1.68 11.35 9.15
C GLU A 335 -0.77 10.12 9.04
N ASP A 336 -1.19 8.98 9.58
CA ASP A 336 -0.40 7.75 9.52
C ASP A 336 -0.28 7.23 8.07
N PHE A 337 -1.35 7.32 7.27
CA PHE A 337 -1.31 6.96 5.85
C PHE A 337 -0.35 7.87 5.07
N LYS A 338 -0.38 9.18 5.29
CA LYS A 338 0.54 10.12 4.67
C LYS A 338 1.98 9.75 4.97
N ASN A 339 2.31 9.52 6.23
CA ASN A 339 3.67 9.20 6.66
C ASN A 339 4.16 7.86 6.09
N VAL A 340 3.32 6.82 6.12
CA VAL A 340 3.70 5.52 5.58
C VAL A 340 3.73 5.50 4.05
N TYR A 341 2.91 6.31 3.37
CA TYR A 341 2.99 6.46 1.94
C TYR A 341 4.33 7.05 1.51
N ILE A 342 4.79 8.12 2.17
CA ILE A 342 6.11 8.71 1.93
C ILE A 342 7.21 7.65 2.13
N LYS A 343 7.15 6.91 3.24
CA LYS A 343 8.08 5.81 3.50
C LYS A 343 8.05 4.75 2.39
N LEU A 344 6.86 4.39 1.92
CA LEU A 344 6.68 3.40 0.84
C LEU A 344 7.35 3.87 -0.45
N VAL A 345 7.09 5.10 -0.89
CA VAL A 345 7.64 5.62 -2.14
C VAL A 345 9.13 6.03 -2.03
N ASP A 346 9.68 6.09 -0.83
CA ASP A 346 11.12 6.28 -0.60
C ASP A 346 11.87 4.93 -0.44
N SER A 347 11.15 3.82 -0.23
CA SER A 347 11.74 2.48 -0.08
C SER A 347 12.41 2.04 -1.37
N GLY A 348 13.71 1.71 -1.31
CA GLY A 348 14.51 1.27 -2.44
C GLY A 348 14.80 2.34 -3.50
N ALA A 349 14.33 3.57 -3.32
CA ALA A 349 14.56 4.64 -4.27
C ALA A 349 16.05 5.00 -4.34
N ARG A 350 16.58 5.05 -5.55
CA ARG A 350 17.90 5.61 -5.84
C ARG A 350 17.73 7.04 -6.31
N TRP A 351 18.51 7.95 -5.76
CA TRP A 351 18.36 9.39 -5.97
C TRP A 351 19.42 9.93 -6.93
N LYS A 352 19.03 10.91 -7.75
CA LYS A 352 20.00 11.70 -8.52
C LYS A 352 20.98 12.35 -7.56
N ALA A 353 22.27 12.32 -7.88
CA ALA A 353 23.25 13.14 -7.17
C ALA A 353 22.94 14.62 -7.45
N ILE A 354 22.88 15.41 -6.41
CA ILE A 354 22.70 16.86 -6.47
C ILE A 354 24.06 17.50 -6.72
#